data_4e7ef8d2072aa158ee8a168ae1bdee2b
#
_entry.id   4e7ef8d2072aa158ee8a168ae1bdee2b
#
_cell.length_a   1.000
_cell.length_b   1.000
_cell.length_c   1.000
_cell.angle_alpha   90.00
_cell.angle_beta   90.00
_cell.angle_gamma   90.00
#
_symmetry.space_group_name_H-M   'P 1'
#
loop_
_entity.id
_entity.type
_entity.pdbx_description
1 polymer ?
#
loop_
_entity_poly.entity_id
_entity_poly.type
_entity_poly.pdbx_seq_one_letter_code
_entity_poly.pdbx_strand_id
1 'polypeptide(L)'
;AGLQPMEDGTIRYYPPEGGEETLSGMSPAAIRKLGIKLSFVPEDRLGMGLVAAMGMTDNMMLRGYKKGMPFFTDRKTPKAMAEQLIKELEIVTPGVSTPVGRLSGGNVQKVLVGREISSDPRVLMVAYPVRGLDINSSYTIYHLLNEQKKQGAAVIFVGEDLDVLLELCDRILVLCGGKVSGIVDGRTATKEEIGLMMTKTGGGQYE
;
A
#
# COMPACT_ATOMS: atom_id res chain seq x y z
N ALA A 1 8.36 6.53 5.25
CA ALA A 1 8.87 5.25 5.79
C ALA A 1 10.26 5.39 6.44
N GLY A 2 11.01 6.45 6.12
CA GLY A 2 12.36 6.68 6.64
C GLY A 2 13.44 5.73 6.09
N LEU A 3 13.17 5.06 4.98
CA LEU A 3 14.13 4.17 4.31
C LEU A 3 15.10 4.93 3.41
N GLN A 4 14.65 6.05 2.85
CA GLN A 4 15.45 6.95 2.02
C GLN A 4 15.64 8.27 2.79
N PRO A 5 16.88 8.75 2.96
CA PRO A 5 17.12 10.07 3.53
C PRO A 5 16.48 11.16 2.68
N MET A 6 15.94 12.18 3.34
CA MET A 6 15.45 13.38 2.66
C MET A 6 16.64 14.33 2.45
N GLU A 7 16.70 14.92 1.27
CA GLU A 7 17.71 15.96 0.98
C GLU A 7 17.23 17.33 1.47
N ASP A 8 15.92 17.61 1.38
CA ASP A 8 15.30 18.86 1.81
C ASP A 8 13.81 18.66 2.12
N GLY A 9 13.18 19.67 2.71
CA GLY A 9 11.75 19.72 3.00
C GLY A 9 11.37 19.17 4.37
N THR A 10 10.05 19.09 4.62
CA THR A 10 9.50 18.63 5.90
C THR A 10 8.34 17.68 5.67
N ILE A 11 8.34 16.54 6.37
CA ILE A 11 7.19 15.65 6.45
C ILE A 11 6.58 15.80 7.84
N ARG A 12 5.30 16.17 7.89
CA ARG A 12 4.54 16.30 9.13
C ARG A 12 3.46 15.23 9.21
N TYR A 13 3.29 14.71 10.39
CA TYR A 13 2.23 13.77 10.71
C TYR A 13 1.29 14.39 11.74
N TYR A 14 0.01 14.33 11.46
CA TYR A 14 -1.06 14.81 12.33
C TYR A 14 -1.82 13.60 12.88
N PRO A 15 -1.54 13.17 14.13
CA PRO A 15 -2.24 12.04 14.71
C PRO A 15 -3.72 12.37 14.95
N PRO A 16 -4.63 11.35 14.92
CA PRO A 16 -6.06 11.56 15.15
C PRO A 16 -6.39 12.19 16.52
N GLU A 17 -5.57 11.91 17.52
CA GLU A 17 -5.68 12.43 18.88
C GLU A 17 -5.22 13.89 19.02
N GLY A 18 -4.76 14.49 17.92
CA GLY A 18 -4.27 15.88 17.86
C GLY A 18 -2.76 16.00 18.01
N GLY A 19 -2.26 17.20 17.73
CA GLY A 19 -0.82 17.49 17.72
C GLY A 19 -0.20 17.43 16.34
N GLU A 20 1.09 17.67 16.28
CA GLU A 20 1.90 17.63 15.06
C GLU A 20 3.26 16.99 15.39
N GLU A 21 3.67 16.03 14.58
CA GLU A 21 4.96 15.35 14.69
C GLU A 21 5.77 15.52 13.39
N THR A 22 7.00 15.99 13.50
CA THR A 22 7.89 16.10 12.34
C THR A 22 8.64 14.79 12.13
N LEU A 23 8.39 14.15 10.97
CA LEU A 23 9.00 12.86 10.62
C LEU A 23 10.32 12.99 9.85
N SER A 24 10.65 14.19 9.37
CA SER A 24 11.88 14.45 8.61
C SER A 24 13.11 14.06 9.41
N GLY A 25 14.00 13.26 8.81
CA GLY A 25 15.22 12.76 9.46
C GLY A 25 15.02 11.62 10.46
N MET A 26 13.78 11.22 10.76
CA MET A 26 13.53 10.11 11.66
C MET A 26 13.86 8.75 11.02
N SER A 27 14.44 7.86 11.82
CA SER A 27 14.61 6.46 11.41
C SER A 27 13.28 5.72 11.32
N PRO A 28 13.17 4.64 10.51
CA PRO A 28 11.96 3.81 10.44
C PRO A 28 11.50 3.29 11.81
N ALA A 29 12.44 2.99 12.70
CA ALA A 29 12.13 2.54 14.06
C ALA A 29 11.50 3.66 14.92
N ALA A 30 11.99 4.90 14.79
CA ALA A 30 11.43 6.06 15.48
C ALA A 30 10.02 6.37 14.99
N ILE A 31 9.79 6.40 13.66
CA ILE A 31 8.47 6.59 13.06
C ILE A 31 7.47 5.54 13.56
N ARG A 32 7.90 4.28 13.63
CA ARG A 32 7.04 3.20 14.14
C ARG A 32 6.67 3.38 15.62
N LYS A 33 7.57 3.92 16.45
CA LYS A 33 7.30 4.20 17.88
C LYS A 33 6.22 5.26 18.08
N LEU A 34 6.01 6.17 17.11
CA LEU A 34 4.91 7.13 17.10
C LEU A 34 3.53 6.48 16.82
N GLY A 35 3.48 5.16 16.72
CA GLY A 35 2.23 4.44 16.42
C GLY A 35 1.79 4.52 14.96
N ILE A 36 2.63 5.05 14.07
CA ILE A 36 2.35 5.10 12.64
C ILE A 36 2.50 3.69 12.08
N LYS A 37 1.36 3.05 11.83
CA LYS A 37 1.28 1.75 11.18
C LYS A 37 1.29 1.97 9.66
N LEU A 38 2.47 1.97 9.06
CA LEU A 38 2.63 2.07 7.61
C LEU A 38 2.65 0.67 7.00
N SER A 39 1.74 0.43 6.07
CA SER A 39 1.75 -0.73 5.18
C SER A 39 2.15 -0.31 3.77
N PHE A 40 2.87 -1.18 3.08
CA PHE A 40 3.38 -0.92 1.73
C PHE A 40 3.16 -2.11 0.80
N VAL A 41 2.49 -1.84 -0.31
CA VAL A 41 2.29 -2.77 -1.42
C VAL A 41 3.16 -2.29 -2.59
N PRO A 42 4.35 -2.87 -2.80
CA PRO A 42 5.23 -2.51 -3.91
C PRO A 42 4.73 -3.05 -5.25
N GLU A 43 5.24 -2.48 -6.34
CA GLU A 43 5.01 -2.99 -7.70
C GLU A 43 5.58 -4.40 -7.86
N ASP A 44 6.81 -4.63 -7.43
CA ASP A 44 7.43 -5.96 -7.43
C ASP A 44 6.93 -6.80 -6.25
N ARG A 45 5.93 -7.61 -6.54
CA ARG A 45 5.21 -8.42 -5.55
C ARG A 45 6.07 -9.47 -4.87
N LEU A 46 6.97 -10.10 -5.63
CA LEU A 46 7.76 -11.25 -5.18
C LEU A 46 9.22 -10.90 -4.87
N GLY A 47 9.73 -9.78 -5.39
CA GLY A 47 11.07 -9.30 -5.05
C GLY A 47 11.09 -8.41 -3.80
N MET A 48 10.01 -7.64 -3.57
CA MET A 48 9.94 -6.68 -2.47
C MET A 48 8.76 -6.91 -1.52
N GLY A 49 7.67 -7.50 -2.01
CA GLY A 49 6.43 -7.66 -1.25
C GLY A 49 6.38 -8.94 -0.44
N LEU A 50 6.46 -10.08 -1.10
CA LEU A 50 6.33 -11.44 -0.53
C LEU A 50 7.61 -12.24 -0.79
N VAL A 51 7.82 -13.26 0.03
CA VAL A 51 8.89 -14.24 -0.20
C VAL A 51 8.32 -15.38 -1.05
N ALA A 52 8.70 -15.44 -2.32
CA ALA A 52 8.14 -16.36 -3.33
C ALA A 52 8.18 -17.85 -2.93
N ALA A 53 9.28 -18.29 -2.29
CA ALA A 53 9.48 -19.67 -1.87
C ALA A 53 8.68 -20.06 -0.62
N MET A 54 8.11 -19.11 0.11
CA MET A 54 7.35 -19.34 1.34
C MET A 54 5.85 -19.46 1.05
N GLY A 55 5.14 -20.25 1.86
CA GLY A 55 3.69 -20.31 1.86
C GLY A 55 3.04 -19.06 2.43
N MET A 56 1.70 -18.99 2.33
CA MET A 56 0.94 -17.84 2.87
C MET A 56 1.16 -17.68 4.37
N THR A 57 1.10 -18.76 5.16
CA THR A 57 1.31 -18.74 6.61
C THR A 57 2.63 -18.05 6.98
N ASP A 58 3.72 -18.43 6.31
CA ASP A 58 5.05 -17.87 6.61
C ASP A 58 5.15 -16.41 6.16
N ASN A 59 4.56 -16.05 5.02
CA ASN A 59 4.49 -14.67 4.57
C ASN A 59 3.67 -13.77 5.52
N MET A 60 2.55 -14.27 6.11
CA MET A 60 1.79 -13.55 7.14
C MET A 60 2.63 -13.38 8.41
N MET A 61 3.40 -14.39 8.80
CA MET A 61 4.24 -14.36 9.99
C MET A 61 5.31 -13.28 9.93
N LEU A 62 5.86 -12.92 8.77
CA LEU A 62 6.91 -11.90 8.62
C LEU A 62 6.53 -10.55 9.22
N ARG A 63 5.24 -10.19 9.26
CA ARG A 63 4.76 -8.94 9.88
C ARG A 63 4.56 -9.03 11.38
N GLY A 64 4.43 -10.23 11.93
CA GLY A 64 4.03 -10.45 13.32
C GLY A 64 4.96 -11.33 14.15
N TYR A 65 6.11 -11.75 13.64
CA TYR A 65 6.98 -12.74 14.32
C TYR A 65 7.48 -12.32 15.70
N LYS A 66 7.52 -11.01 15.99
CA LYS A 66 7.89 -10.46 17.29
C LYS A 66 6.73 -10.41 18.31
N LYS A 67 5.51 -10.75 17.89
CA LYS A 67 4.35 -10.79 18.76
C LYS A 67 4.30 -12.19 19.38
N GLY A 68 4.54 -12.31 20.68
CA GLY A 68 4.47 -13.58 21.40
C GLY A 68 5.60 -13.76 22.42
N MET A 69 5.69 -14.97 22.97
CA MET A 69 6.75 -15.31 23.93
C MET A 69 8.11 -15.42 23.23
N PRO A 70 9.20 -14.96 23.86
CA PRO A 70 10.53 -14.84 23.22
C PRO A 70 11.09 -16.15 22.63
N PHE A 71 10.64 -17.30 23.15
CA PHE A 71 11.19 -18.61 22.78
C PHE A 71 10.29 -19.44 21.84
N PHE A 72 9.05 -18.97 21.56
CA PHE A 72 8.11 -19.71 20.71
C PHE A 72 7.53 -18.80 19.65
N THR A 73 7.65 -19.22 18.39
CA THR A 73 7.02 -18.52 17.26
C THR A 73 5.58 -18.96 17.14
N ASP A 74 4.62 -18.03 17.27
CA ASP A 74 3.22 -18.29 17.00
C ASP A 74 3.00 -18.55 15.49
N ARG A 75 2.62 -19.77 15.16
CA ARG A 75 2.24 -20.15 13.78
C ARG A 75 0.71 -20.31 13.62
N LYS A 76 -0.05 -20.35 14.73
CA LYS A 76 -1.49 -20.55 14.68
C LYS A 76 -2.22 -19.29 14.17
N THR A 77 -1.87 -18.13 14.71
CA THR A 77 -2.46 -16.84 14.29
C THR A 77 -2.19 -16.54 12.82
N PRO A 78 -0.94 -16.59 12.29
CA PRO A 78 -0.68 -16.40 10.87
C PRO A 78 -1.37 -17.42 9.96
N LYS A 79 -1.51 -18.67 10.41
CA LYS A 79 -2.23 -19.70 9.66
C LYS A 79 -3.73 -19.38 9.58
N ALA A 80 -4.36 -19.04 10.69
CA ALA A 80 -5.77 -18.64 10.72
C ALA A 80 -6.02 -17.42 9.84
N MET A 81 -5.14 -16.41 9.89
CA MET A 81 -5.19 -15.25 9.00
C MET A 81 -5.11 -15.65 7.54
N ALA A 82 -4.17 -16.53 7.16
CA ALA A 82 -4.04 -17.00 5.79
C ALA A 82 -5.29 -17.75 5.31
N GLU A 83 -5.87 -18.61 6.16
CA GLU A 83 -7.11 -19.35 5.86
C GLU A 83 -8.32 -18.40 5.73
N GLN A 84 -8.39 -17.35 6.54
CA GLN A 84 -9.41 -16.30 6.43
C GLN A 84 -9.28 -15.53 5.12
N LEU A 85 -8.09 -15.07 4.76
CA LEU A 85 -7.84 -14.34 3.52
C LEU A 85 -8.14 -15.17 2.26
N ILE A 86 -7.88 -16.49 2.29
CA ILE A 86 -8.26 -17.40 1.20
C ILE A 86 -9.77 -17.32 0.94
N LYS A 87 -10.58 -17.34 2.00
CA LYS A 87 -12.04 -17.29 1.90
C LYS A 87 -12.56 -15.91 1.52
N GLU A 88 -12.07 -14.86 2.17
CA GLU A 88 -12.56 -13.48 1.97
C GLU A 88 -12.21 -12.91 0.61
N LEU A 89 -11.01 -13.23 0.11
CA LEU A 89 -10.50 -12.71 -1.16
C LEU A 89 -10.59 -13.73 -2.31
N GLU A 90 -11.21 -14.89 -2.05
CA GLU A 90 -11.35 -15.97 -3.04
C GLU A 90 -10.01 -16.31 -3.70
N ILE A 91 -8.96 -16.53 -2.86
CA ILE A 91 -7.63 -16.85 -3.34
C ILE A 91 -7.59 -18.31 -3.80
N VAL A 92 -7.30 -18.53 -5.08
CA VAL A 92 -7.16 -19.87 -5.63
C VAL A 92 -5.78 -20.43 -5.29
N THR A 93 -5.74 -21.39 -4.39
CA THR A 93 -4.52 -22.04 -3.92
C THR A 93 -4.81 -23.46 -3.44
N PRO A 94 -3.86 -24.43 -3.61
CA PRO A 94 -3.98 -25.78 -3.01
C PRO A 94 -4.00 -25.75 -1.47
N GLY A 95 -3.44 -24.70 -0.84
CA GLY A 95 -3.44 -24.55 0.60
C GLY A 95 -2.45 -23.50 1.10
N VAL A 96 -2.53 -23.17 2.41
CA VAL A 96 -1.74 -22.09 3.06
C VAL A 96 -0.24 -22.34 3.07
N SER A 97 0.21 -23.56 2.86
CA SER A 97 1.63 -23.95 2.77
C SER A 97 2.20 -23.89 1.34
N THR A 98 1.33 -23.72 0.33
CA THR A 98 1.78 -23.59 -1.06
C THR A 98 2.64 -22.35 -1.22
N PRO A 99 3.88 -22.47 -1.78
CA PRO A 99 4.71 -21.32 -2.08
C PRO A 99 3.97 -20.27 -2.92
N VAL A 100 3.95 -19.03 -2.45
CA VAL A 100 3.15 -17.96 -3.11
C VAL A 100 3.62 -17.67 -4.53
N GLY A 101 4.89 -17.94 -4.85
CA GLY A 101 5.42 -17.82 -6.21
C GLY A 101 4.83 -18.81 -7.22
N ARG A 102 4.04 -19.80 -6.78
CA ARG A 102 3.31 -20.74 -7.65
C ARG A 102 1.88 -20.31 -7.96
N LEU A 103 1.42 -19.23 -7.32
CA LEU A 103 0.08 -18.70 -7.55
C LEU A 103 0.04 -17.81 -8.80
N SER A 104 -1.14 -17.60 -9.37
CA SER A 104 -1.33 -16.61 -10.43
C SER A 104 -1.04 -15.19 -9.91
N GLY A 105 -0.70 -14.25 -10.80
CA GLY A 105 -0.38 -12.88 -10.45
C GLY A 105 -1.49 -12.20 -9.63
N GLY A 106 -2.76 -12.44 -9.97
CA GLY A 106 -3.91 -11.95 -9.22
C GLY A 106 -3.97 -12.51 -7.80
N ASN A 107 -3.74 -13.82 -7.63
CA ASN A 107 -3.74 -14.44 -6.31
C ASN A 107 -2.53 -13.98 -5.47
N VAL A 108 -1.34 -13.83 -6.06
CA VAL A 108 -0.18 -13.23 -5.38
C VAL A 108 -0.52 -11.83 -4.86
N GLN A 109 -1.18 -11.01 -5.69
CA GLN A 109 -1.58 -9.65 -5.31
C GLN A 109 -2.60 -9.65 -4.17
N LYS A 110 -3.61 -10.52 -4.23
CA LYS A 110 -4.59 -10.69 -3.14
C LYS A 110 -3.92 -11.08 -1.82
N VAL A 111 -2.94 -11.99 -1.86
CA VAL A 111 -2.14 -12.36 -0.67
C VAL A 111 -1.39 -11.16 -0.12
N LEU A 112 -0.71 -10.40 -0.98
CA LEU A 112 0.09 -9.25 -0.59
C LEU A 112 -0.78 -8.14 0.03
N VAL A 113 -1.82 -7.72 -0.68
CA VAL A 113 -2.74 -6.67 -0.20
C VAL A 113 -3.45 -7.14 1.07
N GLY A 114 -3.95 -8.38 1.11
CA GLY A 114 -4.59 -8.96 2.29
C GLY A 114 -3.69 -8.94 3.51
N ARG A 115 -2.41 -9.30 3.36
CA ARG A 115 -1.42 -9.21 4.46
C ARG A 115 -1.24 -7.79 4.97
N GLU A 116 -1.12 -6.83 4.06
CA GLU A 116 -0.86 -5.44 4.43
C GLU A 116 -2.07 -4.79 5.12
N ILE A 117 -3.29 -5.03 4.64
CA ILE A 117 -4.51 -4.49 5.26
C ILE A 117 -4.84 -5.16 6.60
N SER A 118 -4.52 -6.46 6.77
CA SER A 118 -4.74 -7.19 8.04
C SER A 118 -3.90 -6.64 9.19
N SER A 119 -2.93 -5.77 8.93
CA SER A 119 -2.16 -5.09 9.97
C SER A 119 -2.87 -3.87 10.55
N ASP A 120 -4.08 -3.54 10.07
CA ASP A 120 -4.84 -2.35 10.43
C ASP A 120 -3.99 -1.08 10.26
N PRO A 121 -3.58 -0.73 9.01
CA PRO A 121 -2.66 0.37 8.78
C PRO A 121 -3.34 1.74 8.99
N ARG A 122 -2.61 2.72 9.53
CA ARG A 122 -3.00 4.13 9.49
C ARG A 122 -2.63 4.79 8.17
N VAL A 123 -1.55 4.30 7.53
CA VAL A 123 -1.10 4.75 6.21
C VAL A 123 -0.86 3.53 5.35
N LEU A 124 -1.54 3.44 4.22
CA LEU A 124 -1.38 2.38 3.23
C LEU A 124 -0.83 2.99 1.93
N MET A 125 0.40 2.61 1.57
CA MET A 125 1.01 3.02 0.30
C MET A 125 0.93 1.85 -0.68
N VAL A 126 0.41 2.11 -1.87
CA VAL A 126 0.30 1.10 -2.94
C VAL A 126 0.88 1.64 -4.23
N ALA A 127 1.82 0.90 -4.80
CA ALA A 127 2.45 1.26 -6.07
C ALA A 127 2.03 0.24 -7.14
N TYR A 128 1.36 0.75 -8.19
CA TYR A 128 0.88 -0.04 -9.35
C TYR A 128 0.14 -1.33 -8.95
N PRO A 129 -0.81 -1.28 -8.02
CA PRO A 129 -1.34 -2.48 -7.35
C PRO A 129 -2.10 -3.44 -8.27
N VAL A 130 -2.52 -3.00 -9.44
CA VAL A 130 -3.29 -3.81 -10.39
C VAL A 130 -2.55 -4.10 -11.70
N ARG A 131 -1.31 -3.67 -11.83
CA ARG A 131 -0.55 -3.87 -13.06
C ARG A 131 -0.43 -5.35 -13.42
N GLY A 132 -0.86 -5.68 -14.66
CA GLY A 132 -0.81 -7.05 -15.17
C GLY A 132 -1.80 -8.00 -14.49
N LEU A 133 -2.89 -7.50 -13.90
CA LEU A 133 -3.99 -8.29 -13.39
C LEU A 133 -5.15 -8.33 -14.39
N ASP A 134 -5.99 -9.34 -14.27
CA ASP A 134 -7.29 -9.38 -14.92
C ASP A 134 -8.26 -8.37 -14.26
N ILE A 135 -9.34 -8.06 -14.99
CA ILE A 135 -10.34 -7.06 -14.57
C ILE A 135 -10.94 -7.39 -13.20
N ASN A 136 -11.33 -8.65 -12.97
CA ASN A 136 -11.99 -9.05 -11.72
C ASN A 136 -11.03 -8.90 -10.51
N SER A 137 -9.78 -9.33 -10.68
CA SER A 137 -8.74 -9.16 -9.65
C SER A 137 -8.48 -7.68 -9.37
N SER A 138 -8.49 -6.82 -10.41
CA SER A 138 -8.30 -5.38 -10.25
C SER A 138 -9.42 -4.74 -9.43
N TYR A 139 -10.69 -5.04 -9.74
CA TYR A 139 -11.83 -4.55 -8.98
C TYR A 139 -11.81 -5.01 -7.51
N THR A 140 -11.40 -6.25 -7.25
CA THR A 140 -11.21 -6.74 -5.88
C THR A 140 -10.21 -5.87 -5.11
N ILE A 141 -9.07 -5.55 -5.73
CA ILE A 141 -8.05 -4.69 -5.10
C ILE A 141 -8.59 -3.27 -4.86
N TYR A 142 -9.26 -2.66 -5.84
CA TYR A 142 -9.86 -1.34 -5.70
C TYR A 142 -10.88 -1.29 -4.56
N HIS A 143 -11.73 -2.30 -4.46
CA HIS A 143 -12.68 -2.40 -3.36
C HIS A 143 -11.99 -2.44 -2.01
N LEU A 144 -10.94 -3.26 -1.86
CA LEU A 144 -10.17 -3.35 -0.61
C LEU A 144 -9.53 -2.01 -0.23
N LEU A 145 -8.96 -1.28 -1.20
CA LEU A 145 -8.37 0.04 -0.94
C LEU A 145 -9.42 1.07 -0.50
N ASN A 146 -10.60 1.07 -1.14
CA ASN A 146 -11.70 1.93 -0.74
C ASN A 146 -12.23 1.60 0.65
N GLU A 147 -12.32 0.32 1.03
CA GLU A 147 -12.71 -0.07 2.39
C GLU A 147 -11.68 0.42 3.42
N GLN A 148 -10.39 0.35 3.14
CA GLN A 148 -9.36 0.91 4.04
C GLN A 148 -9.52 2.43 4.19
N LYS A 149 -9.81 3.15 3.11
CA LYS A 149 -10.10 4.59 3.15
C LYS A 149 -11.32 4.89 4.02
N LYS A 150 -12.42 4.15 3.86
CA LYS A 150 -13.63 4.29 4.69
C LYS A 150 -13.38 4.01 6.18
N GLN A 151 -12.46 3.11 6.50
CA GLN A 151 -12.03 2.80 7.86
C GLN A 151 -11.08 3.86 8.45
N GLY A 152 -10.75 4.92 7.69
CA GLY A 152 -9.93 6.03 8.15
C GLY A 152 -8.44 5.90 7.87
N ALA A 153 -7.99 4.91 7.11
CA ALA A 153 -6.62 4.84 6.65
C ALA A 153 -6.34 5.89 5.57
N ALA A 154 -5.20 6.56 5.65
CA ALA A 154 -4.69 7.39 4.56
C ALA A 154 -4.10 6.49 3.48
N VAL A 155 -4.73 6.46 2.30
CA VAL A 155 -4.28 5.63 1.17
C VAL A 155 -3.51 6.49 0.18
N ILE A 156 -2.23 6.18 -0.04
CA ILE A 156 -1.40 6.80 -1.07
C ILE A 156 -1.29 5.80 -2.23
N PHE A 157 -1.95 6.14 -3.33
CA PHE A 157 -1.98 5.34 -4.54
C PHE A 157 -1.01 5.91 -5.58
N VAL A 158 -0.08 5.09 -6.07
CA VAL A 158 0.81 5.43 -7.19
C VAL A 158 0.40 4.61 -8.40
N GLY A 159 0.08 5.29 -9.51
CA GLY A 159 -0.35 4.67 -10.75
C GLY A 159 -0.30 5.64 -11.92
N GLU A 160 -0.51 5.12 -13.12
CA GLU A 160 -0.50 5.87 -14.39
C GLU A 160 -1.84 5.85 -15.13
N ASP A 161 -2.77 4.99 -14.70
CA ASP A 161 -4.10 4.89 -15.29
C ASP A 161 -5.01 6.00 -14.77
N LEU A 162 -5.30 6.99 -15.61
CA LEU A 162 -6.06 8.17 -15.24
C LEU A 162 -7.52 7.84 -14.88
N ASP A 163 -8.13 6.82 -15.49
CA ASP A 163 -9.49 6.39 -15.16
C ASP A 163 -9.56 5.90 -13.71
N VAL A 164 -8.59 5.08 -13.35
CA VAL A 164 -8.49 4.54 -12.00
C VAL A 164 -8.21 5.63 -10.98
N LEU A 165 -7.30 6.56 -11.30
CA LEU A 165 -6.95 7.67 -10.40
C LEU A 165 -8.15 8.59 -10.15
N LEU A 166 -8.91 8.94 -11.20
CA LEU A 166 -10.10 9.78 -11.09
C LEU A 166 -11.25 9.10 -10.34
N GLU A 167 -11.36 7.77 -10.45
CA GLU A 167 -12.40 7.01 -9.74
C GLU A 167 -12.09 6.81 -8.25
N LEU A 168 -10.82 6.56 -7.90
CA LEU A 168 -10.44 6.14 -6.55
C LEU A 168 -9.91 7.27 -5.66
N CYS A 169 -9.25 8.27 -6.25
CA CYS A 169 -8.49 9.25 -5.48
C CYS A 169 -9.31 10.52 -5.21
N ASP A 170 -9.29 11.00 -3.95
CA ASP A 170 -9.90 12.29 -3.62
C ASP A 170 -9.02 13.46 -4.11
N ARG A 171 -7.71 13.27 -4.13
CA ARG A 171 -6.72 14.26 -4.60
C ARG A 171 -5.67 13.56 -5.44
N ILE A 172 -5.27 14.18 -6.54
CA ILE A 172 -4.26 13.65 -7.46
C ILE A 172 -3.11 14.66 -7.53
N LEU A 173 -1.92 14.20 -7.13
CA LEU A 173 -0.67 14.93 -7.25
C LEU A 173 0.03 14.44 -8.51
N VAL A 174 0.34 15.36 -9.42
CA VAL A 174 1.02 15.05 -10.70
C VAL A 174 2.50 15.40 -10.60
N LEU A 175 3.34 14.44 -10.93
CA LEU A 175 4.80 14.62 -11.01
C LEU A 175 5.25 14.60 -12.47
N CYS A 176 6.09 15.56 -12.86
CA CYS A 176 6.72 15.62 -14.18
C CYS A 176 8.14 16.11 -14.06
N GLY A 177 9.10 15.39 -14.67
CA GLY A 177 10.51 15.77 -14.64
C GLY A 177 11.12 15.92 -13.23
N GLY A 178 10.68 15.11 -12.27
CA GLY A 178 11.13 15.18 -10.87
C GLY A 178 10.56 16.34 -10.06
N LYS A 179 9.58 17.06 -10.59
CA LYS A 179 8.90 18.20 -9.94
C LYS A 179 7.40 17.94 -9.82
N VAL A 180 6.78 18.56 -8.82
CA VAL A 180 5.32 18.59 -8.73
C VAL A 180 4.81 19.54 -9.82
N SER A 181 4.00 19.02 -10.73
CA SER A 181 3.37 19.78 -11.82
C SER A 181 2.01 20.35 -11.42
N GLY A 182 1.30 19.69 -10.53
CA GLY A 182 0.03 20.16 -10.01
C GLY A 182 -0.57 19.22 -8.97
N ILE A 183 -1.57 19.75 -8.24
CA ILE A 183 -2.44 18.98 -7.37
C ILE A 183 -3.87 19.34 -7.75
N VAL A 184 -4.71 18.34 -8.05
CA VAL A 184 -6.09 18.53 -8.45
C VAL A 184 -7.04 17.73 -7.54
N ASP A 185 -8.28 18.16 -7.46
CA ASP A 185 -9.37 17.39 -6.83
C ASP A 185 -9.79 16.28 -7.79
N GLY A 186 -9.68 15.02 -7.36
CA GLY A 186 -10.00 13.86 -8.18
C GLY A 186 -11.46 13.77 -8.60
N ARG A 187 -12.37 14.48 -7.91
CA ARG A 187 -13.81 14.48 -8.21
C ARG A 187 -14.18 15.44 -9.33
N THR A 188 -13.37 16.47 -9.58
CA THR A 188 -13.66 17.55 -10.54
C THR A 188 -12.68 17.62 -11.69
N ALA A 189 -11.48 17.07 -11.53
CA ALA A 189 -10.44 17.06 -12.55
C ALA A 189 -10.82 16.23 -13.78
N THR A 190 -10.29 16.61 -14.93
CA THR A 190 -10.44 15.88 -16.18
C THR A 190 -9.15 15.15 -16.57
N LYS A 191 -9.28 14.12 -17.43
CA LYS A 191 -8.09 13.41 -17.96
C LYS A 191 -7.19 14.34 -18.76
N GLU A 192 -7.79 15.26 -19.52
CA GLU A 192 -7.09 16.25 -20.33
C GLU A 192 -6.26 17.18 -19.45
N GLU A 193 -6.80 17.64 -18.35
CA GLU A 193 -6.11 18.49 -17.38
C GLU A 193 -4.90 17.76 -16.77
N ILE A 194 -5.09 16.54 -16.26
CA ILE A 194 -4.03 15.73 -15.67
C ILE A 194 -2.98 15.38 -16.75
N GLY A 195 -3.41 14.96 -17.94
CA GLY A 195 -2.53 14.64 -19.06
C GLY A 195 -1.65 15.82 -19.47
N LEU A 196 -2.21 17.04 -19.47
CA LEU A 196 -1.46 18.26 -19.75
C LEU A 196 -0.40 18.53 -18.66
N MET A 197 -0.73 18.30 -17.38
CA MET A 197 0.21 18.42 -16.27
C MET A 197 1.33 17.39 -16.33
N MET A 198 1.07 16.19 -16.83
CA MET A 198 2.08 15.13 -17.00
C MET A 198 3.13 15.48 -18.07
N THR A 199 2.82 16.39 -18.98
CA THR A 199 3.72 16.79 -20.07
C THR A 199 4.40 18.13 -19.85
N LYS A 200 3.88 18.98 -18.96
CA LYS A 200 4.45 20.30 -18.67
C LYS A 200 5.55 20.18 -17.62
N THR A 201 6.78 20.40 -18.03
CA THR A 201 7.91 20.60 -17.11
C THR A 201 7.77 21.95 -16.39
N GLY A 202 7.22 21.91 -15.21
CA GLY A 202 7.35 22.89 -14.13
C GLY A 202 6.94 24.35 -14.39
N GLY A 203 5.96 24.83 -13.65
CA GLY A 203 5.59 26.25 -13.59
C GLY A 203 4.29 26.57 -12.83
N GLY A 204 3.81 25.67 -11.99
CA GLY A 204 2.69 25.98 -11.08
C GLY A 204 3.19 26.52 -9.75
N GLN A 205 2.85 27.77 -9.41
CA GLN A 205 2.91 28.26 -8.03
C GLN A 205 1.86 27.49 -7.24
N TYR A 206 2.26 26.92 -6.13
CA TYR A 206 1.37 26.27 -5.16
C TYR A 206 1.14 27.27 -4.02
N GLU A 207 -0.06 27.79 -3.90
CA GLU A 207 -0.58 28.40 -2.68
C GLU A 207 -1.14 27.35 -1.71
#